data_426898f1d7145ec10525d57e720d27fe
#
_entry.id   426898f1d7145ec10525d57e720d27fe
#
_cell.length_a   1.000
_cell.length_b   1.000
_cell.length_c   1.000
_cell.angle_alpha   90.00
_cell.angle_beta   90.00
_cell.angle_gamma   90.00
#
_symmetry.space_group_name_H-M   'P 1'
#
loop_
_entity.id
_entity.type
_entity.pdbx_description
1 polymer ?
#
loop_
_entity_poly.entity_id
_entity_poly.type
_entity_poly.pdbx_seq_one_letter_code
_entity_poly.pdbx_strand_id
1 'polypeptide(L)'
;MSEVTTQYLPYKVKDISLAAWGRKEIELAEAEMPGLMSLREEYGKEKPLKGARIAGCLHMTIQTAVLIETLVELGAEVTWSSCNIFSTQDHAAAAIAEAGIPVYAWKGMNEEEFDWCIEQTLFFGEDRQPLNMILDDGGDLTNMVLDKYPELVEAIGGLSEETTTGVHRLYERMKNGTLPMPAINVNDSVTKSKFDNKYGCKESLVDAIRRATDVMIAGKVAVVAGYGDVGKGSVASLRGAGARVIVTEIDPICALQAAMDGFEVKKMADAVKEADIVVTATGNKDIIQGEHFKNMKDKAIVCNIGHFDNEIDIAWLNTNYGDTKVVIKPQVDLYTIDGKDVIILAEGRLVNLGCATGHPSFVMSNSFTNQVLAQIELYTNGDNYENQVYTLPKHLDEKVARLHLAKIGVELEELRKDQAEYIGVTVEGPYKPEHYRY
;
A
#
# COMPACT_ATOMS: atom_id res chain seq x y z
N MET A 1 -21.85 -29.75 4.94
CA MET A 1 -21.51 -29.22 3.62
C MET A 1 -22.72 -28.42 3.13
N SER A 2 -22.72 -27.11 3.35
CA SER A 2 -23.73 -26.24 2.76
C SER A 2 -23.23 -25.90 1.36
N GLU A 3 -23.93 -26.35 0.34
CA GLU A 3 -23.75 -25.88 -1.03
C GLU A 3 -24.02 -24.36 -1.04
N VAL A 4 -22.97 -23.58 -1.04
CA VAL A 4 -23.07 -22.17 -1.40
C VAL A 4 -23.15 -22.14 -2.93
N THR A 5 -24.34 -22.38 -3.46
CA THR A 5 -24.67 -22.00 -4.83
C THR A 5 -24.80 -20.49 -4.91
N THR A 6 -23.69 -19.79 -4.85
CA THR A 6 -23.66 -18.37 -5.16
C THR A 6 -23.75 -18.24 -6.69
N GLN A 7 -24.86 -17.73 -7.18
CA GLN A 7 -25.02 -17.33 -8.57
C GLN A 7 -23.86 -16.41 -8.94
N TYR A 8 -23.18 -16.67 -10.05
CA TYR A 8 -22.12 -15.80 -10.56
C TYR A 8 -22.63 -14.35 -10.65
N LEU A 9 -21.92 -13.46 -10.00
CA LEU A 9 -22.19 -12.02 -10.02
C LEU A 9 -21.01 -11.36 -10.72
N PRO A 10 -21.20 -10.69 -11.87
CA PRO A 10 -20.09 -10.14 -12.64
C PRO A 10 -19.36 -9.00 -11.92
N TYR A 11 -19.98 -8.30 -11.00
CA TYR A 11 -19.37 -7.29 -10.12
C TYR A 11 -20.32 -6.92 -8.98
N LYS A 12 -19.77 -6.27 -7.96
CA LYS A 12 -20.55 -5.53 -6.94
C LYS A 12 -19.80 -4.26 -6.53
N VAL A 13 -20.37 -3.11 -6.88
CA VAL A 13 -19.81 -1.78 -6.58
C VAL A 13 -20.88 -0.90 -5.94
N LYS A 14 -20.49 0.24 -5.38
CA LYS A 14 -21.39 1.17 -4.71
C LYS A 14 -22.45 1.74 -5.65
N ASP A 15 -22.00 2.28 -6.78
CA ASP A 15 -22.84 2.93 -7.78
C ASP A 15 -22.15 2.90 -9.15
N ILE A 16 -22.69 2.11 -10.06
CA ILE A 16 -22.15 1.96 -11.41
C ILE A 16 -22.24 3.25 -12.25
N SER A 17 -23.15 4.16 -11.92
CA SER A 17 -23.29 5.43 -12.62
C SER A 17 -22.07 6.35 -12.48
N LEU A 18 -21.17 6.07 -11.54
CA LEU A 18 -19.91 6.79 -11.36
C LEU A 18 -18.83 6.41 -12.38
N ALA A 19 -19.05 5.41 -13.24
CA ALA A 19 -18.05 4.86 -14.15
C ALA A 19 -17.47 5.91 -15.11
N ALA A 20 -18.30 6.77 -15.68
CA ALA A 20 -17.85 7.82 -16.60
C ALA A 20 -16.92 8.86 -15.92
N TRP A 21 -17.13 9.14 -14.64
CA TRP A 21 -16.19 9.94 -13.86
C TRP A 21 -14.89 9.18 -13.61
N GLY A 22 -14.99 7.93 -13.12
CA GLY A 22 -13.84 7.07 -12.89
C GLY A 22 -12.94 6.94 -14.12
N ARG A 23 -13.52 6.77 -15.30
CA ARG A 23 -12.77 6.68 -16.57
C ARG A 23 -11.88 7.90 -16.82
N LYS A 24 -12.40 9.10 -16.60
CA LYS A 24 -11.64 10.34 -16.79
C LYS A 24 -10.46 10.46 -15.81
N GLU A 25 -10.64 10.03 -14.58
CA GLU A 25 -9.55 10.02 -13.60
C GLU A 25 -8.53 8.91 -13.87
N ILE A 26 -8.95 7.75 -14.40
CA ILE A 26 -8.03 6.70 -14.85
C ILE A 26 -7.17 7.22 -16.01
N GLU A 27 -7.74 7.87 -17.00
CA GLU A 27 -7.00 8.49 -18.12
C GLU A 27 -5.99 9.55 -17.63
N LEU A 28 -6.37 10.33 -16.61
CA LEU A 28 -5.45 11.28 -15.96
C LEU A 28 -4.31 10.56 -15.25
N ALA A 29 -4.61 9.47 -14.54
CA ALA A 29 -3.60 8.66 -13.85
C ALA A 29 -2.64 7.97 -14.82
N GLU A 30 -3.12 7.43 -15.94
CA GLU A 30 -2.30 6.82 -16.99
C GLU A 30 -1.21 7.78 -17.49
N ALA A 31 -1.55 9.08 -17.66
CA ALA A 31 -0.58 10.09 -18.05
C ALA A 31 0.57 10.26 -17.04
N GLU A 32 0.36 9.90 -15.78
CA GLU A 32 1.34 9.98 -14.69
C GLU A 32 1.93 8.61 -14.27
N MET A 33 1.59 7.54 -14.99
CA MET A 33 2.03 6.16 -14.66
C MET A 33 2.86 5.54 -15.80
N PRO A 34 4.03 6.13 -16.12
CA PRO A 34 4.81 5.76 -17.30
C PRO A 34 5.33 4.32 -17.27
N GLY A 35 5.57 3.76 -16.09
CA GLY A 35 6.03 2.37 -15.97
C GLY A 35 5.00 1.38 -16.49
N LEU A 36 3.73 1.50 -16.04
CA LEU A 36 2.66 0.64 -16.50
C LEU A 36 2.34 0.84 -17.98
N MET A 37 2.30 2.09 -18.44
CA MET A 37 2.03 2.38 -19.86
C MET A 37 3.14 1.82 -20.76
N SER A 38 4.40 1.91 -20.34
CA SER A 38 5.53 1.28 -21.08
C SER A 38 5.43 -0.25 -21.12
N LEU A 39 4.97 -0.89 -20.04
CA LEU A 39 4.76 -2.35 -20.06
C LEU A 39 3.62 -2.76 -21.02
N ARG A 40 2.56 -1.95 -21.14
CA ARG A 40 1.51 -2.19 -22.15
C ARG A 40 2.08 -2.11 -23.58
N GLU A 41 2.93 -1.13 -23.85
CA GLU A 41 3.59 -0.99 -25.17
C GLU A 41 4.55 -2.16 -25.45
N GLU A 42 5.35 -2.57 -24.46
CA GLU A 42 6.37 -3.61 -24.59
C GLU A 42 5.75 -5.00 -24.74
N TYR A 43 4.79 -5.35 -23.86
CA TYR A 43 4.28 -6.71 -23.73
C TYR A 43 2.84 -6.93 -24.26
N GLY A 44 2.12 -5.86 -24.59
CA GLY A 44 0.70 -5.97 -24.99
C GLY A 44 0.44 -6.83 -26.22
N LYS A 45 1.42 -6.96 -27.14
CA LYS A 45 1.32 -7.83 -28.32
C LYS A 45 1.62 -9.30 -27.98
N GLU A 46 2.57 -9.54 -27.11
CA GLU A 46 3.05 -10.87 -26.73
C GLU A 46 2.12 -11.57 -25.75
N LYS A 47 1.44 -10.77 -24.93
CA LYS A 47 0.49 -11.23 -23.90
C LYS A 47 1.10 -12.29 -22.98
N PRO A 48 2.16 -12.00 -22.23
CA PRO A 48 2.86 -12.98 -21.42
C PRO A 48 1.99 -13.57 -20.29
N LEU A 49 0.90 -12.90 -19.91
CA LEU A 49 -0.04 -13.37 -18.90
C LEU A 49 -1.26 -14.10 -19.49
N LYS A 50 -1.21 -14.48 -20.76
CA LYS A 50 -2.33 -15.25 -21.37
C LYS A 50 -2.56 -16.57 -20.65
N GLY A 51 -3.79 -16.75 -20.11
CA GLY A 51 -4.18 -17.90 -19.30
C GLY A 51 -3.96 -17.73 -17.80
N ALA A 52 -3.30 -16.62 -17.37
CA ALA A 52 -3.28 -16.27 -15.97
C ALA A 52 -4.67 -15.81 -15.51
N ARG A 53 -5.13 -16.36 -14.39
CA ARG A 53 -6.34 -15.95 -13.66
C ARG A 53 -5.88 -15.34 -12.33
N ILE A 54 -5.73 -14.03 -12.32
CA ILE A 54 -5.18 -13.28 -11.20
C ILE A 54 -6.31 -12.81 -10.29
N ALA A 55 -6.38 -13.35 -9.08
CA ALA A 55 -7.20 -12.78 -8.03
C ALA A 55 -6.40 -11.68 -7.32
N GLY A 56 -6.95 -10.47 -7.27
CA GLY A 56 -6.32 -9.32 -6.62
C GLY A 56 -7.08 -8.86 -5.38
N CYS A 57 -6.33 -8.57 -4.31
CA CYS A 57 -6.82 -7.93 -3.11
C CYS A 57 -5.87 -6.79 -2.72
N LEU A 58 -6.15 -5.59 -3.24
CA LEU A 58 -5.37 -4.38 -3.02
C LEU A 58 -6.30 -3.17 -3.13
N HIS A 59 -5.99 -2.08 -2.43
CA HIS A 59 -6.82 -0.87 -2.39
C HIS A 59 -7.41 -0.51 -3.76
N MET A 60 -8.74 -0.52 -3.90
CA MET A 60 -9.40 -0.26 -5.19
C MET A 60 -9.44 1.25 -5.49
N THR A 61 -8.30 1.80 -5.83
CA THR A 61 -8.09 3.21 -6.19
C THR A 61 -8.05 3.40 -7.71
N ILE A 62 -8.00 4.66 -8.14
CA ILE A 62 -7.79 5.03 -9.55
C ILE A 62 -6.49 4.42 -10.09
N GLN A 63 -5.40 4.46 -9.30
CA GLN A 63 -4.11 3.90 -9.69
C GLN A 63 -4.18 2.37 -9.84
N THR A 64 -4.92 1.72 -8.96
CA THR A 64 -5.17 0.27 -9.04
C THR A 64 -5.99 -0.09 -10.28
N ALA A 65 -6.90 0.77 -10.71
CA ALA A 65 -7.62 0.56 -11.97
C ALA A 65 -6.65 0.50 -13.17
N VAL A 66 -5.62 1.37 -13.21
CA VAL A 66 -4.56 1.32 -14.24
C VAL A 66 -3.77 0.01 -14.17
N LEU A 67 -3.44 -0.48 -12.96
CA LEU A 67 -2.80 -1.79 -12.76
C LEU A 67 -3.66 -2.93 -13.31
N ILE A 68 -4.94 -2.97 -12.94
CA ILE A 68 -5.89 -4.02 -13.39
C ILE A 68 -5.96 -4.05 -14.91
N GLU A 69 -6.18 -2.90 -15.54
CA GLU A 69 -6.26 -2.81 -17.01
C GLU A 69 -4.94 -3.18 -17.68
N THR A 70 -3.80 -2.88 -17.05
CA THR A 70 -2.49 -3.30 -17.56
C THR A 70 -2.38 -4.83 -17.54
N LEU A 71 -2.72 -5.50 -16.44
CA LEU A 71 -2.70 -6.96 -16.36
C LEU A 71 -3.61 -7.60 -17.42
N VAL A 72 -4.81 -7.04 -17.64
CA VAL A 72 -5.75 -7.51 -18.66
C VAL A 72 -5.18 -7.30 -20.06
N GLU A 73 -4.57 -6.17 -20.36
CA GLU A 73 -3.94 -5.90 -21.65
C GLU A 73 -2.78 -6.87 -21.94
N LEU A 74 -2.06 -7.29 -20.89
CA LEU A 74 -1.01 -8.30 -20.98
C LEU A 74 -1.55 -9.75 -21.07
N GLY A 75 -2.87 -9.93 -21.10
CA GLY A 75 -3.53 -11.19 -21.39
C GLY A 75 -4.14 -11.92 -20.19
N ALA A 76 -4.04 -11.38 -18.98
CA ALA A 76 -4.63 -11.99 -17.79
C ALA A 76 -6.16 -11.84 -17.77
N GLU A 77 -6.83 -12.82 -17.17
CA GLU A 77 -8.15 -12.64 -16.57
C GLU A 77 -7.95 -12.14 -15.15
N VAL A 78 -8.69 -11.12 -14.73
CA VAL A 78 -8.51 -10.47 -13.42
C VAL A 78 -9.84 -10.39 -12.70
N THR A 79 -9.82 -10.69 -11.41
CA THR A 79 -10.89 -10.36 -10.45
C THR A 79 -10.30 -9.55 -9.33
N TRP A 80 -11.07 -8.62 -8.74
CA TRP A 80 -10.50 -7.69 -7.76
C TRP A 80 -11.40 -7.40 -6.58
N SER A 81 -10.80 -7.30 -5.38
CA SER A 81 -11.40 -6.74 -4.17
C SER A 81 -10.45 -5.72 -3.53
N SER A 82 -10.94 -4.93 -2.58
CA SER A 82 -10.09 -4.04 -1.80
C SER A 82 -9.55 -4.75 -0.56
N CYS A 83 -8.35 -4.41 -0.14
CA CYS A 83 -7.72 -4.90 1.10
C CYS A 83 -8.06 -4.04 2.34
N ASN A 84 -8.98 -3.07 2.22
CA ASN A 84 -9.38 -2.20 3.32
C ASN A 84 -10.80 -1.69 3.10
N ILE A 85 -11.60 -1.65 4.16
CA ILE A 85 -13.03 -1.28 4.12
C ILE A 85 -13.31 0.18 3.77
N PHE A 86 -12.32 1.09 3.88
CA PHE A 86 -12.50 2.52 3.63
C PHE A 86 -11.66 3.07 2.47
N SER A 87 -10.79 2.27 1.84
CA SER A 87 -9.84 2.75 0.84
C SER A 87 -10.36 2.79 -0.58
N THR A 88 -11.48 2.12 -0.87
CA THR A 88 -12.06 2.11 -2.22
C THR A 88 -12.47 3.51 -2.67
N GLN A 89 -12.07 3.86 -3.91
CA GLN A 89 -12.65 4.96 -4.65
C GLN A 89 -13.79 4.40 -5.51
N ASP A 90 -15.04 4.69 -5.14
CA ASP A 90 -16.22 4.05 -5.72
C ASP A 90 -16.34 4.27 -7.24
N HIS A 91 -15.87 5.41 -7.74
CA HIS A 91 -15.85 5.71 -9.17
C HIS A 91 -14.76 4.92 -9.93
N ALA A 92 -13.65 4.55 -9.27
CA ALA A 92 -12.65 3.64 -9.84
C ALA A 92 -13.21 2.22 -9.99
N ALA A 93 -13.84 1.70 -8.93
CA ALA A 93 -14.51 0.40 -8.98
C ALA A 93 -15.61 0.35 -10.04
N ALA A 94 -16.41 1.41 -10.16
CA ALA A 94 -17.45 1.52 -11.17
C ALA A 94 -16.88 1.48 -12.60
N ALA A 95 -15.77 2.19 -12.87
CA ALA A 95 -15.14 2.21 -14.18
C ALA A 95 -14.61 0.83 -14.60
N ILE A 96 -13.99 0.10 -13.67
CA ILE A 96 -13.50 -1.26 -13.92
C ILE A 96 -14.68 -2.25 -14.15
N ALA A 97 -15.75 -2.13 -13.36
CA ALA A 97 -16.97 -2.93 -13.57
C ALA A 97 -17.61 -2.67 -14.92
N GLU A 98 -17.73 -1.39 -15.36
CA GLU A 98 -18.27 -1.02 -16.67
C GLU A 98 -17.41 -1.56 -17.83
N ALA A 99 -16.08 -1.63 -17.63
CA ALA A 99 -15.16 -2.25 -18.58
C ALA A 99 -15.30 -3.79 -18.68
N GLY A 100 -16.17 -4.39 -17.88
CA GLY A 100 -16.43 -5.83 -17.89
C GLY A 100 -15.43 -6.65 -17.07
N ILE A 101 -14.66 -6.04 -16.21
CA ILE A 101 -13.69 -6.70 -15.33
C ILE A 101 -14.38 -6.91 -13.97
N PRO A 102 -14.45 -8.16 -13.45
CA PRO A 102 -15.07 -8.45 -12.16
C PRO A 102 -14.38 -7.73 -11.01
N VAL A 103 -15.12 -6.87 -10.33
CA VAL A 103 -14.65 -6.12 -9.16
C VAL A 103 -15.73 -6.11 -8.07
N TYR A 104 -15.29 -6.36 -6.84
CA TYR A 104 -16.14 -6.44 -5.66
C TYR A 104 -15.55 -5.53 -4.59
N ALA A 105 -15.93 -4.25 -4.59
CA ALA A 105 -15.40 -3.25 -3.67
C ALA A 105 -16.28 -1.99 -3.61
N TRP A 106 -16.44 -1.44 -2.41
CA TRP A 106 -17.03 -0.11 -2.18
C TRP A 106 -16.52 0.48 -0.87
N LYS A 107 -16.53 1.80 -0.77
CA LYS A 107 -16.13 2.49 0.45
C LYS A 107 -17.18 2.31 1.54
N GLY A 108 -16.76 1.88 2.72
CA GLY A 108 -17.60 1.69 3.89
C GLY A 108 -18.26 0.31 3.97
N MET A 109 -17.57 -0.72 3.47
CA MET A 109 -17.93 -2.13 3.74
C MET A 109 -17.84 -2.42 5.24
N ASN A 110 -18.68 -3.33 5.73
CA ASN A 110 -18.45 -3.98 7.02
C ASN A 110 -17.55 -5.22 6.85
N GLU A 111 -17.15 -5.86 7.95
CA GLU A 111 -16.23 -7.00 7.94
C GLU A 111 -16.79 -8.22 7.15
N GLU A 112 -18.11 -8.50 7.27
CA GLU A 112 -18.75 -9.60 6.53
C GLU A 112 -18.77 -9.33 5.03
N GLU A 113 -19.05 -8.09 4.64
CA GLU A 113 -19.01 -7.64 3.24
C GLU A 113 -17.59 -7.69 2.68
N PHE A 114 -16.60 -7.33 3.49
CA PHE A 114 -15.18 -7.38 3.13
C PHE A 114 -14.75 -8.84 2.83
N ASP A 115 -15.00 -9.75 3.75
CA ASP A 115 -14.71 -11.18 3.55
C ASP A 115 -15.43 -11.74 2.32
N TRP A 116 -16.70 -11.41 2.15
CA TRP A 116 -17.48 -11.82 0.98
C TRP A 116 -16.86 -11.31 -0.34
N CYS A 117 -16.39 -10.05 -0.37
CA CYS A 117 -15.75 -9.48 -1.55
C CYS A 117 -14.49 -10.26 -1.96
N ILE A 118 -13.64 -10.63 -0.98
CA ILE A 118 -12.47 -11.45 -1.24
C ILE A 118 -12.86 -12.82 -1.76
N GLU A 119 -13.86 -13.47 -1.18
CA GLU A 119 -14.35 -14.78 -1.65
C GLU A 119 -14.83 -14.75 -3.11
N GLN A 120 -15.43 -13.64 -3.57
CA GLN A 120 -15.87 -13.52 -4.97
C GLN A 120 -14.70 -13.51 -5.96
N THR A 121 -13.49 -13.12 -5.53
CA THR A 121 -12.31 -13.08 -6.43
C THR A 121 -11.72 -14.46 -6.73
N LEU A 122 -12.07 -15.49 -5.98
CA LEU A 122 -11.43 -16.81 -6.06
C LEU A 122 -11.80 -17.58 -7.33
N PHE A 123 -12.91 -17.24 -8.00
CA PHE A 123 -13.45 -17.98 -9.12
C PHE A 123 -13.82 -17.06 -10.30
N PHE A 124 -13.48 -17.49 -11.50
CA PHE A 124 -13.60 -16.74 -12.74
C PHE A 124 -14.73 -17.29 -13.62
N GLY A 125 -15.53 -16.40 -14.20
CA GLY A 125 -16.58 -16.73 -15.15
C GLY A 125 -17.74 -17.54 -14.57
N GLU A 126 -18.72 -17.83 -15.42
CA GLU A 126 -19.91 -18.61 -15.04
C GLU A 126 -19.56 -20.09 -14.72
N ASP A 127 -18.54 -20.63 -15.34
CA ASP A 127 -18.01 -21.97 -15.12
C ASP A 127 -17.08 -22.07 -13.90
N ARG A 128 -16.90 -20.97 -13.17
CA ARG A 128 -16.18 -20.91 -11.89
C ARG A 128 -14.78 -21.52 -11.94
N GLN A 129 -14.00 -21.17 -12.93
CA GLN A 129 -12.59 -21.57 -12.99
C GLN A 129 -11.82 -20.99 -11.80
N PRO A 130 -11.01 -21.77 -11.07
CA PRO A 130 -10.27 -21.26 -9.93
C PRO A 130 -9.17 -20.30 -10.36
N LEU A 131 -8.79 -19.38 -9.45
CA LEU A 131 -7.58 -18.56 -9.62
C LEU A 131 -6.34 -19.44 -9.82
N ASN A 132 -5.33 -18.93 -10.50
CA ASN A 132 -4.02 -19.58 -10.60
C ASN A 132 -2.84 -18.64 -10.27
N MET A 133 -3.14 -17.38 -9.97
CA MET A 133 -2.17 -16.38 -9.49
C MET A 133 -2.83 -15.50 -8.43
N ILE A 134 -2.03 -15.01 -7.47
CA ILE A 134 -2.48 -14.08 -6.43
C ILE A 134 -1.67 -12.78 -6.51
N LEU A 135 -2.35 -11.65 -6.37
CA LEU A 135 -1.77 -10.34 -6.11
C LEU A 135 -2.42 -9.79 -4.82
N ASP A 136 -1.65 -9.68 -3.74
CA ASP A 136 -2.19 -9.37 -2.42
C ASP A 136 -1.53 -8.14 -1.79
N ASP A 137 -2.23 -7.51 -0.87
CA ASP A 137 -1.77 -6.38 -0.08
C ASP A 137 -2.21 -6.56 1.39
N GLY A 138 -1.31 -7.08 2.19
CA GLY A 138 -1.54 -7.38 3.61
C GLY A 138 -1.79 -8.86 3.91
N GLY A 139 -2.03 -9.68 2.89
CA GLY A 139 -2.11 -11.15 3.01
C GLY A 139 -3.50 -11.68 3.35
N ASP A 140 -4.57 -10.89 3.25
CA ASP A 140 -5.92 -11.36 3.62
C ASP A 140 -6.47 -12.33 2.58
N LEU A 141 -6.30 -12.09 1.28
CA LEU A 141 -6.63 -13.02 0.22
C LEU A 141 -5.81 -14.30 0.34
N THR A 142 -4.50 -14.18 0.52
CA THR A 142 -3.60 -15.32 0.67
C THR A 142 -4.00 -16.20 1.85
N ASN A 143 -4.26 -15.60 3.02
CA ASN A 143 -4.68 -16.34 4.20
C ASN A 143 -6.06 -16.99 3.99
N MET A 144 -6.99 -16.31 3.34
CA MET A 144 -8.30 -16.88 3.02
C MET A 144 -8.15 -18.14 2.16
N VAL A 145 -7.33 -18.07 1.11
CA VAL A 145 -7.06 -19.25 0.26
C VAL A 145 -6.43 -20.38 1.06
N LEU A 146 -5.37 -20.10 1.81
CA LEU A 146 -4.60 -21.13 2.52
C LEU A 146 -5.38 -21.77 3.68
N ASP A 147 -6.22 -20.99 4.36
CA ASP A 147 -6.89 -21.44 5.58
C ASP A 147 -8.33 -21.92 5.34
N LYS A 148 -9.07 -21.34 4.36
CA LYS A 148 -10.47 -21.70 4.08
C LYS A 148 -10.66 -22.52 2.78
N TYR A 149 -9.77 -22.37 1.79
CA TYR A 149 -9.88 -22.98 0.46
C TYR A 149 -8.60 -23.71 0.03
N PRO A 150 -8.04 -24.60 0.87
CA PRO A 150 -6.77 -25.27 0.59
C PRO A 150 -6.80 -26.13 -0.69
N GLU A 151 -7.96 -26.53 -1.16
CA GLU A 151 -8.15 -27.27 -2.44
C GLU A 151 -7.77 -26.43 -3.68
N LEU A 152 -7.72 -25.10 -3.57
CA LEU A 152 -7.35 -24.21 -4.67
C LEU A 152 -5.82 -24.09 -4.83
N VAL A 153 -5.07 -24.43 -3.80
CA VAL A 153 -3.61 -24.18 -3.71
C VAL A 153 -2.84 -24.87 -4.84
N GLU A 154 -3.23 -26.08 -5.22
CA GLU A 154 -2.54 -26.85 -6.29
C GLU A 154 -2.56 -26.13 -7.66
N ALA A 155 -3.56 -25.28 -7.89
CA ALA A 155 -3.68 -24.52 -9.13
C ALA A 155 -2.84 -23.23 -9.15
N ILE A 156 -2.33 -22.78 -8.00
CA ILE A 156 -1.70 -21.46 -7.86
C ILE A 156 -0.19 -21.56 -8.13
N GLY A 157 0.24 -20.92 -9.23
CA GLY A 157 1.64 -20.88 -9.64
C GLY A 157 2.52 -19.92 -8.83
N GLY A 158 1.92 -18.94 -8.14
CA GLY A 158 2.66 -18.00 -7.31
C GLY A 158 1.84 -16.80 -6.84
N LEU A 159 2.44 -16.01 -5.97
CA LEU A 159 1.82 -14.79 -5.44
C LEU A 159 2.83 -13.63 -5.37
N SER A 160 2.32 -12.41 -5.50
CA SER A 160 3.08 -11.18 -5.21
C SER A 160 2.41 -10.40 -4.08
N GLU A 161 3.22 -9.88 -3.16
CA GLU A 161 2.74 -9.16 -1.96
C GLU A 161 3.28 -7.74 -1.94
N GLU A 162 2.36 -6.78 -1.74
CA GLU A 162 2.61 -5.34 -1.82
C GLU A 162 3.24 -4.75 -0.57
N THR A 163 2.88 -5.23 0.63
CA THR A 163 3.14 -4.48 1.86
C THR A 163 3.85 -5.28 2.95
N THR A 164 4.56 -4.58 3.82
CA THR A 164 5.37 -5.13 4.91
C THR A 164 4.63 -6.17 5.75
N THR A 165 3.35 -5.94 6.04
CA THR A 165 2.58 -6.86 6.88
C THR A 165 2.32 -8.20 6.21
N GLY A 166 1.90 -8.19 4.94
CA GLY A 166 1.70 -9.42 4.19
C GLY A 166 3.02 -10.18 4.03
N VAL A 167 4.11 -9.46 3.74
CA VAL A 167 5.47 -10.01 3.68
C VAL A 167 5.86 -10.70 4.99
N HIS A 168 5.57 -10.07 6.14
CA HIS A 168 5.83 -10.69 7.44
C HIS A 168 5.08 -12.02 7.62
N ARG A 169 3.79 -12.06 7.27
CA ARG A 169 2.97 -13.28 7.27
C ARG A 169 3.54 -14.37 6.35
N LEU A 170 4.06 -13.98 5.16
CA LEU A 170 4.69 -14.92 4.25
C LEU A 170 5.98 -15.52 4.81
N TYR A 171 6.84 -14.72 5.43
CA TYR A 171 8.05 -15.22 6.09
C TYR A 171 7.73 -16.15 7.27
N GLU A 172 6.68 -15.87 8.03
CA GLU A 172 6.21 -16.78 9.07
C GLU A 172 5.75 -18.13 8.50
N ARG A 173 4.94 -18.11 7.42
CA ARG A 173 4.53 -19.35 6.73
C ARG A 173 5.71 -20.11 6.14
N MET A 174 6.66 -19.42 5.53
CA MET A 174 7.90 -20.02 5.01
C MET A 174 8.69 -20.69 6.13
N LYS A 175 8.91 -20.00 7.25
CA LYS A 175 9.63 -20.55 8.42
C LYS A 175 8.94 -21.78 9.02
N ASN A 176 7.62 -21.82 8.98
CA ASN A 176 6.81 -22.92 9.52
C ASN A 176 6.60 -24.05 8.49
N GLY A 177 7.14 -23.92 7.25
CA GLY A 177 6.95 -24.90 6.19
C GLY A 177 5.52 -24.97 5.65
N THR A 178 4.73 -23.91 5.80
CA THR A 178 3.33 -23.81 5.39
C THR A 178 3.08 -22.84 4.23
N LEU A 179 4.13 -22.40 3.53
CA LEU A 179 4.04 -21.64 2.30
C LEU A 179 4.09 -22.62 1.11
N PRO A 180 2.96 -22.88 0.41
CA PRO A 180 2.89 -23.95 -0.57
C PRO A 180 3.22 -23.53 -2.00
N MET A 181 3.58 -22.25 -2.24
CA MET A 181 3.89 -21.68 -3.55
C MET A 181 4.99 -20.64 -3.46
N PRO A 182 5.70 -20.31 -4.56
CA PRO A 182 6.64 -19.21 -4.56
C PRO A 182 5.94 -17.86 -4.36
N ALA A 183 6.59 -16.96 -3.63
CA ALA A 183 6.09 -15.61 -3.37
C ALA A 183 7.15 -14.56 -3.73
N ILE A 184 6.76 -13.49 -4.42
CA ILE A 184 7.60 -12.32 -4.61
C ILE A 184 7.16 -11.22 -3.65
N ASN A 185 8.06 -10.86 -2.75
CA ASN A 185 7.97 -9.71 -1.88
C ASN A 185 8.26 -8.43 -2.67
N VAL A 186 7.23 -7.79 -3.19
CA VAL A 186 7.34 -6.53 -3.93
C VAL A 186 7.69 -5.36 -3.00
N ASN A 187 7.22 -5.41 -1.73
CA ASN A 187 7.51 -4.34 -0.76
C ASN A 187 9.00 -4.03 -0.63
N ASP A 188 9.86 -5.06 -0.68
CA ASP A 188 11.30 -4.89 -0.48
C ASP A 188 12.10 -4.68 -1.78
N SER A 189 11.44 -4.63 -2.94
CA SER A 189 12.03 -4.05 -4.14
C SER A 189 12.43 -2.60 -3.86
N VAL A 190 13.63 -2.18 -4.28
CA VAL A 190 14.13 -0.84 -3.95
C VAL A 190 13.25 0.24 -4.57
N THR A 191 12.81 0.03 -5.80
CA THR A 191 11.89 0.94 -6.52
C THR A 191 10.47 0.95 -5.94
N LYS A 192 10.14 0.05 -5.00
CA LYS A 192 8.92 0.13 -4.20
C LYS A 192 9.21 0.78 -2.84
N SER A 193 10.02 0.16 -1.99
CA SER A 193 10.20 0.57 -0.59
C SER A 193 10.79 1.99 -0.45
N LYS A 194 11.74 2.36 -1.29
CA LYS A 194 12.37 3.69 -1.24
C LYS A 194 11.58 4.77 -1.95
N PHE A 195 10.53 4.42 -2.69
CA PHE A 195 9.65 5.35 -3.42
C PHE A 195 8.26 5.41 -2.80
N ASP A 196 7.49 4.34 -2.81
CA ASP A 196 6.16 4.26 -2.23
C ASP A 196 6.16 4.60 -0.74
N ASN A 197 6.88 3.83 0.07
CA ASN A 197 6.88 4.02 1.51
C ASN A 197 7.43 5.38 1.94
N LYS A 198 8.37 5.96 1.18
CA LYS A 198 8.99 7.25 1.49
C LYS A 198 8.30 8.42 0.80
N TYR A 199 8.33 8.45 -0.52
CA TYR A 199 7.79 9.58 -1.29
C TYR A 199 6.27 9.57 -1.34
N GLY A 200 5.63 8.39 -1.37
CA GLY A 200 4.18 8.27 -1.26
C GLY A 200 3.64 8.85 0.03
N CYS A 201 4.22 8.48 1.16
CA CYS A 201 3.85 9.04 2.45
C CYS A 201 4.22 10.53 2.57
N LYS A 202 5.33 10.97 1.96
CA LYS A 202 5.71 12.38 1.90
C LYS A 202 4.62 13.25 1.23
N GLU A 203 4.03 12.77 0.15
CA GLU A 203 2.96 13.48 -0.55
C GLU A 203 1.62 13.36 0.19
N SER A 204 1.23 12.15 0.58
CA SER A 204 -0.13 11.84 1.02
C SER A 204 -0.44 12.18 2.48
N LEU A 205 0.53 12.20 3.39
CA LEU A 205 0.28 12.51 4.80
C LEU A 205 -0.25 13.93 5.00
N VAL A 206 0.46 14.92 4.50
CA VAL A 206 0.10 16.34 4.66
C VAL A 206 -1.18 16.66 3.89
N ASP A 207 -1.40 16.04 2.73
CA ASP A 207 -2.65 16.14 1.98
C ASP A 207 -3.84 15.67 2.83
N ALA A 208 -3.72 14.51 3.48
CA ALA A 208 -4.78 13.95 4.34
C ALA A 208 -5.07 14.84 5.55
N ILE A 209 -4.04 15.30 6.27
CA ILE A 209 -4.20 16.18 7.44
C ILE A 209 -4.91 17.48 7.03
N ARG A 210 -4.53 18.08 5.92
CA ARG A 210 -5.15 19.33 5.42
C ARG A 210 -6.60 19.12 5.02
N ARG A 211 -6.90 18.09 4.24
CA ARG A 211 -8.28 17.77 3.84
C ARG A 211 -9.19 17.47 5.05
N ALA A 212 -8.64 16.77 6.04
CA ALA A 212 -9.38 16.43 7.25
C ALA A 212 -9.70 17.65 8.12
N THR A 213 -8.76 18.58 8.28
CA THR A 213 -8.81 19.57 9.38
C THR A 213 -8.64 21.02 8.91
N ASP A 214 -8.22 21.27 7.66
CA ASP A 214 -7.83 22.61 7.17
C ASP A 214 -6.77 23.31 8.03
N VAL A 215 -6.04 22.56 8.87
CA VAL A 215 -5.07 23.11 9.80
C VAL A 215 -3.85 23.69 9.05
N MET A 216 -3.38 24.84 9.49
CA MET A 216 -2.09 25.35 9.06
C MET A 216 -0.99 24.57 9.77
N ILE A 217 -0.15 23.86 9.01
CA ILE A 217 0.92 23.01 9.55
C ILE A 217 2.13 23.85 9.97
N ALA A 218 2.41 24.95 9.27
CA ALA A 218 3.54 25.83 9.59
C ALA A 218 3.48 26.32 11.04
N GLY A 219 4.61 26.24 11.74
CA GLY A 219 4.77 26.64 13.14
C GLY A 219 4.25 25.63 14.17
N LYS A 220 3.52 24.58 13.77
CA LYS A 220 3.06 23.51 14.64
C LYS A 220 4.23 22.63 15.10
N VAL A 221 4.08 22.01 16.27
CA VAL A 221 4.94 20.91 16.70
C VAL A 221 4.29 19.60 16.22
N ALA A 222 4.99 18.88 15.38
CA ALA A 222 4.55 17.58 14.88
C ALA A 222 5.47 16.47 15.41
N VAL A 223 4.88 15.46 16.03
CA VAL A 223 5.57 14.25 16.49
C VAL A 223 5.34 13.13 15.52
N VAL A 224 6.40 12.48 15.05
CA VAL A 224 6.35 11.30 14.21
C VAL A 224 6.98 10.12 14.94
N ALA A 225 6.19 9.07 15.17
CA ALA A 225 6.68 7.82 15.74
C ALA A 225 7.20 6.91 14.62
N GLY A 226 8.49 6.60 14.66
CA GLY A 226 9.21 5.81 13.67
C GLY A 226 10.00 6.67 12.66
N TYR A 227 11.21 6.21 12.31
CA TYR A 227 12.09 6.85 11.33
C TYR A 227 12.62 5.84 10.30
N GLY A 228 11.78 4.84 9.95
CA GLY A 228 11.92 4.01 8.75
C GLY A 228 11.56 4.80 7.48
N ASP A 229 11.33 4.13 6.36
CA ASP A 229 11.02 4.81 5.09
C ASP A 229 9.75 5.66 5.19
N VAL A 230 8.67 5.13 5.79
CA VAL A 230 7.41 5.86 6.03
C VAL A 230 7.64 7.08 6.93
N GLY A 231 8.34 6.89 8.05
CA GLY A 231 8.66 7.96 8.99
C GLY A 231 9.50 9.07 8.35
N LYS A 232 10.53 8.71 7.58
CA LYS A 232 11.38 9.66 6.83
C LYS A 232 10.58 10.51 5.84
N GLY A 233 9.68 9.88 5.10
CA GLY A 233 8.78 10.59 4.19
C GLY A 233 7.86 11.57 4.94
N SER A 234 7.22 11.08 6.01
CA SER A 234 6.31 11.85 6.86
C SER A 234 6.98 13.07 7.50
N VAL A 235 8.17 12.87 8.09
CA VAL A 235 8.98 13.94 8.68
C VAL A 235 9.38 14.99 7.63
N ALA A 236 9.82 14.53 6.45
CA ALA A 236 10.22 15.43 5.37
C ALA A 236 9.05 16.31 4.90
N SER A 237 7.84 15.78 4.79
CA SER A 237 6.67 16.55 4.36
C SER A 237 6.20 17.55 5.42
N LEU A 238 6.15 17.15 6.68
CA LEU A 238 5.78 18.03 7.78
C LEU A 238 6.79 19.17 7.94
N ARG A 239 8.10 18.87 7.89
CA ARG A 239 9.17 19.88 7.89
C ARG A 239 9.07 20.80 6.68
N GLY A 240 8.82 20.23 5.48
CA GLY A 240 8.64 21.02 4.26
C GLY A 240 7.42 21.94 4.30
N ALA A 241 6.38 21.56 5.04
CA ALA A 241 5.22 22.41 5.33
C ALA A 241 5.44 23.42 6.45
N GLY A 242 6.64 23.47 7.06
CA GLY A 242 7.02 24.43 8.08
C GLY A 242 6.74 23.99 9.53
N ALA A 243 6.48 22.72 9.79
CA ALA A 243 6.38 22.21 11.15
C ALA A 243 7.75 22.09 11.84
N ARG A 244 7.73 22.18 13.15
CA ARG A 244 8.84 21.77 14.03
C ARG A 244 8.63 20.30 14.36
N VAL A 245 9.51 19.42 13.84
CA VAL A 245 9.30 17.99 13.91
C VAL A 245 10.14 17.36 15.01
N ILE A 246 9.51 16.52 15.82
CA ILE A 246 10.12 15.65 16.82
C ILE A 246 9.90 14.20 16.36
N VAL A 247 10.92 13.38 16.48
CA VAL A 247 10.88 11.94 16.15
C VAL A 247 10.90 11.11 17.44
N THR A 248 10.14 10.02 17.46
CA THR A 248 10.30 8.97 18.47
C THR A 248 10.73 7.69 17.79
N GLU A 249 11.72 6.98 18.32
CA GLU A 249 12.32 5.82 17.66
C GLU A 249 12.90 4.84 18.68
N ILE A 250 12.85 3.54 18.36
CA ILE A 250 13.44 2.47 19.17
C ILE A 250 14.75 1.94 18.56
N ASP A 251 14.90 2.01 17.24
CA ASP A 251 16.11 1.58 16.54
C ASP A 251 17.20 2.65 16.70
N PRO A 252 18.36 2.31 17.30
CA PRO A 252 19.41 3.28 17.53
C PRO A 252 20.02 3.81 16.22
N ILE A 253 19.99 3.05 15.13
CA ILE A 253 20.49 3.50 13.82
C ILE A 253 19.55 4.54 13.24
N CYS A 254 18.24 4.26 13.21
CA CYS A 254 17.23 5.19 12.75
C CYS A 254 17.17 6.47 13.61
N ALA A 255 17.28 6.32 14.93
CA ALA A 255 17.36 7.47 15.85
C ALA A 255 18.59 8.35 15.58
N LEU A 256 19.76 7.74 15.33
CA LEU A 256 20.97 8.46 14.97
C LEU A 256 20.81 9.19 13.63
N GLN A 257 20.21 8.55 12.63
CA GLN A 257 19.90 9.18 11.34
C GLN A 257 18.99 10.41 11.52
N ALA A 258 17.90 10.27 12.31
CA ALA A 258 17.00 11.37 12.60
C ALA A 258 17.72 12.57 13.24
N ALA A 259 18.61 12.31 14.19
CA ALA A 259 19.41 13.34 14.85
C ALA A 259 20.40 14.01 13.86
N MET A 260 21.05 13.24 12.97
CA MET A 260 21.94 13.78 11.92
C MET A 260 21.16 14.62 10.88
N ASP A 261 19.91 14.26 10.58
CA ASP A 261 19.03 15.03 9.71
C ASP A 261 18.47 16.30 10.38
N GLY A 262 18.86 16.55 11.65
CA GLY A 262 18.55 17.76 12.41
C GLY A 262 17.21 17.72 13.13
N PHE A 263 16.68 16.56 13.43
CA PHE A 263 15.46 16.39 14.21
C PHE A 263 15.78 16.11 15.69
N GLU A 264 14.91 16.62 16.55
CA GLU A 264 14.93 16.24 17.96
C GLU A 264 14.35 14.82 18.11
N VAL A 265 15.02 13.97 18.87
CA VAL A 265 14.56 12.60 19.15
C VAL A 265 14.25 12.48 20.64
N LYS A 266 12.99 12.16 20.97
CA LYS A 266 12.47 12.07 22.34
C LYS A 266 11.67 10.78 22.56
N LYS A 267 11.38 10.47 23.83
CA LYS A 267 10.37 9.49 24.19
C LYS A 267 8.96 10.03 23.93
N MET A 268 8.03 9.18 23.52
CA MET A 268 6.65 9.59 23.26
C MET A 268 5.98 10.29 24.44
N ALA A 269 6.18 9.79 25.66
CA ALA A 269 5.63 10.36 26.89
C ALA A 269 6.02 11.85 27.13
N ASP A 270 7.15 12.29 26.57
CA ASP A 270 7.56 13.69 26.65
C ASP A 270 7.12 14.48 25.41
N ALA A 271 7.25 13.88 24.22
CA ALA A 271 6.92 14.53 22.96
C ALA A 271 5.43 14.93 22.86
N VAL A 272 4.52 14.09 23.34
CA VAL A 272 3.05 14.36 23.25
C VAL A 272 2.62 15.60 24.03
N LYS A 273 3.37 16.02 25.05
CA LYS A 273 3.03 17.20 25.87
C LYS A 273 3.13 18.52 25.10
N GLU A 274 3.94 18.55 24.05
CA GLU A 274 4.15 19.74 23.22
C GLU A 274 3.57 19.59 21.78
N ALA A 275 3.07 18.40 21.44
CA ALA A 275 2.59 18.09 20.11
C ALA A 275 1.24 18.76 19.78
N ASP A 276 1.18 19.39 18.62
CA ASP A 276 -0.06 19.82 17.97
C ASP A 276 -0.58 18.74 17.01
N ILE A 277 0.34 17.94 16.41
CA ILE A 277 0.05 16.85 15.50
C ILE A 277 0.89 15.65 15.93
N VAL A 278 0.27 14.48 16.01
CA VAL A 278 0.94 13.20 16.31
C VAL A 278 0.65 12.22 15.19
N VAL A 279 1.71 11.66 14.60
CA VAL A 279 1.64 10.69 13.51
C VAL A 279 2.34 9.41 13.91
N THR A 280 1.69 8.26 13.77
CA THR A 280 2.32 6.96 13.97
C THR A 280 2.69 6.32 12.63
N ALA A 281 3.88 5.72 12.56
CA ALA A 281 4.49 5.16 11.35
C ALA A 281 5.48 4.03 11.68
N THR A 282 5.16 3.21 12.71
CA THR A 282 6.09 2.22 13.26
C THR A 282 5.88 0.80 12.75
N GLY A 283 4.67 0.49 12.26
CA GLY A 283 4.25 -0.88 11.94
C GLY A 283 4.12 -1.78 13.18
N ASN A 284 4.08 -1.19 14.39
CA ASN A 284 3.93 -1.90 15.65
C ASN A 284 2.54 -1.60 16.25
N LYS A 285 2.30 -1.94 17.49
CA LYS A 285 1.02 -1.72 18.17
C LYS A 285 1.19 -0.85 19.41
N ASP A 286 0.09 -0.25 19.85
CA ASP A 286 -0.03 0.47 21.14
C ASP A 286 1.05 1.56 21.31
N ILE A 287 1.36 2.29 20.23
CA ILE A 287 2.33 3.39 20.25
C ILE A 287 1.75 4.60 20.97
N ILE A 288 0.46 4.89 20.72
CA ILE A 288 -0.30 5.90 21.45
C ILE A 288 -1.29 5.22 22.37
N GLN A 289 -1.06 5.34 23.66
CA GLN A 289 -1.85 4.72 24.74
C GLN A 289 -2.59 5.79 25.57
N GLY A 290 -3.44 5.33 26.49
CA GLY A 290 -4.26 6.17 27.35
C GLY A 290 -3.49 7.29 28.08
N GLU A 291 -2.31 6.99 28.62
CA GLU A 291 -1.47 8.00 29.30
C GLU A 291 -0.95 9.08 28.34
N HIS A 292 -0.70 8.73 27.09
CA HIS A 292 -0.32 9.71 26.08
C HIS A 292 -1.46 10.66 25.77
N PHE A 293 -2.68 10.13 25.55
CA PHE A 293 -3.88 10.96 25.30
C PHE A 293 -4.16 11.96 26.43
N LYS A 294 -4.07 11.54 27.69
CA LYS A 294 -4.27 12.41 28.86
C LYS A 294 -3.27 13.55 28.92
N ASN A 295 -2.06 13.35 28.39
CA ASN A 295 -0.98 14.34 28.42
C ASN A 295 -0.89 15.20 27.15
N MET A 296 -1.71 14.96 26.12
CA MET A 296 -1.76 15.78 24.91
C MET A 296 -2.26 17.17 25.17
N LYS A 297 -1.94 18.08 24.27
CA LYS A 297 -2.50 19.44 24.23
C LYS A 297 -3.97 19.38 23.83
N ASP A 298 -4.72 20.41 24.24
CA ASP A 298 -6.07 20.63 23.73
C ASP A 298 -6.03 20.80 22.20
N LYS A 299 -6.97 20.14 21.50
CA LYS A 299 -7.07 20.10 20.03
C LYS A 299 -5.88 19.45 19.32
N ALA A 300 -5.09 18.61 20.00
CA ALA A 300 -4.10 17.79 19.33
C ALA A 300 -4.72 16.89 18.27
N ILE A 301 -4.10 16.81 17.11
CA ILE A 301 -4.52 15.95 15.98
C ILE A 301 -3.68 14.68 16.01
N VAL A 302 -4.34 13.53 16.03
CA VAL A 302 -3.67 12.22 16.07
C VAL A 302 -4.08 11.40 14.86
N CYS A 303 -3.11 10.86 14.14
CA CYS A 303 -3.35 10.02 12.98
C CYS A 303 -2.27 8.95 12.80
N ASN A 304 -2.62 7.91 12.04
CA ASN A 304 -1.74 6.82 11.68
C ASN A 304 -1.53 6.79 10.17
N ILE A 305 -0.31 6.53 9.73
CA ILE A 305 0.04 6.27 8.33
C ILE A 305 0.69 4.88 8.15
N GLY A 306 0.78 4.09 9.22
CA GLY A 306 1.11 2.67 9.18
C GLY A 306 -0.06 1.85 8.62
N HIS A 307 0.22 0.66 8.12
CA HIS A 307 -0.77 -0.17 7.41
C HIS A 307 -1.98 -0.56 8.29
N PHE A 308 -1.76 -0.91 9.57
CA PHE A 308 -2.81 -1.33 10.48
C PHE A 308 -3.28 -0.23 11.45
N ASP A 309 -4.45 -0.43 11.99
CA ASP A 309 -5.16 0.47 12.91
C ASP A 309 -4.83 0.23 14.41
N ASN A 310 -3.79 -0.53 14.70
CA ASN A 310 -3.44 -0.93 16.07
C ASN A 310 -2.31 -0.09 16.69
N GLU A 311 -1.73 0.87 15.97
CA GLU A 311 -0.71 1.77 16.52
C GLU A 311 -1.28 2.77 17.52
N ILE A 312 -2.55 3.15 17.36
CA ILE A 312 -3.29 4.06 18.24
C ILE A 312 -4.36 3.27 18.99
N ASP A 313 -4.32 3.30 20.30
CA ASP A 313 -5.28 2.56 21.15
C ASP A 313 -6.67 3.19 21.16
N ILE A 314 -7.38 3.04 20.04
CA ILE A 314 -8.77 3.52 19.87
C ILE A 314 -9.74 2.74 20.75
N ALA A 315 -9.44 1.47 21.04
CA ALA A 315 -10.25 0.66 21.94
C ALA A 315 -10.28 1.25 23.35
N TRP A 316 -9.13 1.72 23.85
CA TRP A 316 -9.05 2.43 25.12
C TRP A 316 -9.86 3.75 25.11
N LEU A 317 -9.76 4.55 24.02
CA LEU A 317 -10.57 5.78 23.87
C LEU A 317 -12.06 5.49 23.93
N ASN A 318 -12.52 4.51 23.15
CA ASN A 318 -13.92 4.13 23.10
C ASN A 318 -14.42 3.60 24.45
N THR A 319 -13.60 2.85 25.19
CA THR A 319 -13.96 2.30 26.49
C THR A 319 -14.04 3.37 27.58
N ASN A 320 -13.13 4.34 27.59
CA ASN A 320 -13.00 5.30 28.67
C ASN A 320 -13.67 6.66 28.39
N TYR A 321 -13.78 7.05 27.11
CA TYR A 321 -14.27 8.36 26.68
C TYR A 321 -15.22 8.27 25.48
N GLY A 322 -15.75 7.09 25.16
CA GLY A 322 -16.67 6.88 24.04
C GLY A 322 -17.92 7.76 24.12
N ASP A 323 -18.43 8.03 25.34
CA ASP A 323 -19.58 8.91 25.58
C ASP A 323 -19.30 10.37 25.19
N THR A 324 -18.03 10.77 25.07
CA THR A 324 -17.63 12.12 24.66
C THR A 324 -17.35 12.24 23.18
N LYS A 325 -17.40 11.12 22.44
CA LYS A 325 -17.09 11.09 21.00
C LYS A 325 -18.09 11.93 20.21
N VAL A 326 -17.55 12.86 19.42
CA VAL A 326 -18.30 13.66 18.45
C VAL A 326 -17.70 13.43 17.06
N VAL A 327 -18.51 12.92 16.14
CA VAL A 327 -18.14 12.85 14.72
C VAL A 327 -18.29 14.24 14.11
N ILE A 328 -17.14 14.90 13.83
CA ILE A 328 -17.14 16.25 13.23
C ILE A 328 -17.57 16.18 11.76
N LYS A 329 -16.98 15.22 11.04
CA LYS A 329 -17.32 14.85 9.66
C LYS A 329 -16.78 13.42 9.39
N PRO A 330 -17.10 12.77 8.29
CA PRO A 330 -16.59 11.44 8.01
C PRO A 330 -15.06 11.36 8.20
N GLN A 331 -14.59 10.36 8.94
CA GLN A 331 -13.18 10.10 9.26
C GLN A 331 -12.50 11.18 10.16
N VAL A 332 -13.26 12.04 10.83
CA VAL A 332 -12.74 13.04 11.78
C VAL A 332 -13.57 13.01 13.05
N ASP A 333 -13.01 12.43 14.10
CA ASP A 333 -13.63 12.24 15.38
C ASP A 333 -12.97 13.10 16.46
N LEU A 334 -13.75 13.66 17.37
CA LEU A 334 -13.29 14.41 18.53
C LEU A 334 -13.66 13.65 19.80
N TYR A 335 -12.71 13.51 20.72
CA TYR A 335 -12.93 12.98 22.07
C TYR A 335 -12.54 14.03 23.10
N THR A 336 -13.40 14.24 24.13
CA THR A 336 -13.04 15.10 25.26
C THR A 336 -12.45 14.25 26.39
N ILE A 337 -11.18 14.44 26.67
CA ILE A 337 -10.38 13.66 27.62
C ILE A 337 -9.94 14.58 28.77
N ASP A 338 -10.50 14.37 29.97
CA ASP A 338 -10.19 15.16 31.17
C ASP A 338 -10.28 16.70 30.92
N GLY A 339 -11.29 17.13 30.14
CA GLY A 339 -11.56 18.53 29.82
C GLY A 339 -10.74 19.10 28.67
N LYS A 340 -9.97 18.31 27.95
CA LYS A 340 -9.25 18.67 26.71
C LYS A 340 -9.79 17.86 25.55
N ASP A 341 -9.86 18.44 24.38
CA ASP A 341 -10.30 17.76 23.17
C ASP A 341 -9.11 17.22 22.37
N VAL A 342 -9.23 15.99 21.91
CA VAL A 342 -8.28 15.35 20.99
C VAL A 342 -9.00 14.93 19.71
N ILE A 343 -8.41 15.20 18.56
CA ILE A 343 -8.98 14.91 17.25
C ILE A 343 -8.28 13.66 16.69
N ILE A 344 -9.08 12.63 16.39
CA ILE A 344 -8.61 11.37 15.80
C ILE A 344 -9.01 11.34 14.32
N LEU A 345 -8.05 11.09 13.44
CA LEU A 345 -8.30 10.95 12.00
C LEU A 345 -8.40 9.48 11.61
N ALA A 346 -9.33 9.20 10.70
CA ALA A 346 -9.55 7.88 10.08
C ALA A 346 -9.72 6.74 11.13
N GLU A 347 -10.20 7.06 12.34
CA GLU A 347 -10.36 6.08 13.44
C GLU A 347 -9.06 5.31 13.76
N GLY A 348 -7.89 5.94 13.58
CA GLY A 348 -6.58 5.31 13.76
C GLY A 348 -6.10 4.43 12.59
N ARG A 349 -6.90 4.30 11.52
CA ARG A 349 -6.54 3.62 10.28
C ARG A 349 -5.65 4.48 9.39
N LEU A 350 -5.26 3.98 8.21
CA LEU A 350 -4.48 4.72 7.21
C LEU A 350 -5.10 6.08 6.88
N VAL A 351 -4.49 7.14 7.38
CA VAL A 351 -5.02 8.51 7.26
C VAL A 351 -5.05 8.99 5.81
N ASN A 352 -4.05 8.63 5.02
CA ASN A 352 -3.92 9.04 3.63
C ASN A 352 -5.01 8.45 2.72
N LEU A 353 -5.53 7.28 3.03
CA LEU A 353 -6.66 6.65 2.32
C LEU A 353 -8.01 6.99 2.96
N GLY A 354 -8.06 7.10 4.30
CA GLY A 354 -9.29 7.45 5.02
C GLY A 354 -9.72 8.90 4.80
N CYS A 355 -8.78 9.84 4.88
CA CYS A 355 -9.04 11.28 4.80
C CYS A 355 -8.66 11.92 3.46
N ALA A 356 -7.96 11.20 2.57
CA ALA A 356 -7.58 11.65 1.24
C ALA A 356 -7.73 10.53 0.20
N THR A 357 -6.89 10.50 -0.81
CA THR A 357 -6.96 9.58 -1.95
C THR A 357 -5.74 8.66 -2.08
N GLY A 358 -4.90 8.60 -1.05
CA GLY A 358 -3.69 7.77 -1.02
C GLY A 358 -2.49 8.39 -1.74
N HIS A 359 -1.58 7.54 -2.19
CA HIS A 359 -0.36 7.96 -2.86
C HIS A 359 -0.60 8.46 -4.28
N PRO A 360 0.22 9.40 -4.78
CA PRO A 360 0.09 9.95 -6.14
C PRO A 360 0.43 8.90 -7.21
N SER A 361 -0.14 9.10 -8.40
CA SER A 361 -0.06 8.15 -9.51
C SER A 361 1.37 7.78 -9.92
N PHE A 362 2.29 8.76 -9.98
CA PHE A 362 3.68 8.49 -10.35
C PHE A 362 4.39 7.54 -9.37
N VAL A 363 4.14 7.71 -8.07
CA VAL A 363 4.69 6.81 -7.04
C VAL A 363 4.10 5.41 -7.17
N MET A 364 2.79 5.31 -7.33
CA MET A 364 2.11 4.01 -7.50
C MET A 364 2.49 3.33 -8.81
N SER A 365 2.88 4.08 -9.84
CA SER A 365 3.46 3.51 -11.05
C SER A 365 4.72 2.68 -10.76
N ASN A 366 5.59 3.12 -9.83
CA ASN A 366 6.76 2.34 -9.41
C ASN A 366 6.34 1.01 -8.77
N SER A 367 5.46 1.06 -7.77
CA SER A 367 4.98 -0.12 -7.05
C SER A 367 4.27 -1.10 -8.00
N PHE A 368 3.38 -0.61 -8.82
CA PHE A 368 2.56 -1.45 -9.70
C PHE A 368 3.32 -1.98 -10.91
N THR A 369 4.35 -1.28 -11.40
CA THR A 369 5.28 -1.83 -12.38
C THR A 369 6.05 -3.03 -11.80
N ASN A 370 6.46 -2.97 -10.52
CA ASN A 370 7.01 -4.11 -9.79
C ASN A 370 6.02 -5.27 -9.72
N GLN A 371 4.74 -4.99 -9.41
CA GLN A 371 3.69 -6.02 -9.35
C GLN A 371 3.50 -6.73 -10.69
N VAL A 372 3.39 -5.98 -11.77
CA VAL A 372 3.22 -6.56 -13.12
C VAL A 372 4.42 -7.42 -13.49
N LEU A 373 5.64 -6.94 -13.25
CA LEU A 373 6.85 -7.73 -13.53
C LEU A 373 6.96 -8.97 -12.64
N ALA A 374 6.55 -8.89 -11.38
CA ALA A 374 6.49 -10.03 -10.47
C ALA A 374 5.48 -11.09 -10.95
N GLN A 375 4.30 -10.66 -11.41
CA GLN A 375 3.29 -11.57 -11.96
C GLN A 375 3.79 -12.24 -13.26
N ILE A 376 4.42 -11.49 -14.16
CA ILE A 376 5.03 -12.05 -15.38
C ILE A 376 6.11 -13.07 -15.00
N GLU A 377 7.03 -12.70 -14.09
CA GLU A 377 8.14 -13.57 -13.69
C GLU A 377 7.64 -14.89 -13.08
N LEU A 378 6.70 -14.82 -12.14
CA LEU A 378 6.13 -16.02 -11.51
C LEU A 378 5.34 -16.87 -12.50
N TYR A 379 4.57 -16.25 -13.39
CA TYR A 379 3.73 -16.99 -14.33
C TYR A 379 4.54 -17.66 -15.47
N THR A 380 5.58 -16.99 -15.97
CA THR A 380 6.37 -17.48 -17.11
C THR A 380 7.58 -18.30 -16.69
N ASN A 381 8.15 -18.04 -15.52
CA ASN A 381 9.38 -18.64 -15.03
C ASN A 381 9.20 -19.34 -13.67
N GLY A 382 7.95 -19.61 -13.24
CA GLY A 382 7.63 -20.17 -11.93
C GLY A 382 8.36 -21.45 -11.58
N ASP A 383 8.67 -22.31 -12.57
CA ASP A 383 9.45 -23.53 -12.39
C ASP A 383 10.87 -23.31 -11.85
N ASN A 384 11.39 -22.09 -11.93
CA ASN A 384 12.72 -21.72 -11.41
C ASN A 384 12.69 -21.35 -9.93
N TYR A 385 11.51 -21.28 -9.31
CA TYR A 385 11.31 -20.83 -7.93
C TYR A 385 10.82 -21.97 -7.06
N GLU A 386 11.45 -22.13 -5.90
CA GLU A 386 10.94 -23.00 -4.84
C GLU A 386 9.85 -22.29 -4.04
N ASN A 387 9.13 -23.01 -3.18
CA ASN A 387 8.11 -22.46 -2.28
C ASN A 387 8.74 -21.61 -1.16
N GLN A 388 9.26 -20.46 -1.53
CA GLN A 388 9.97 -19.50 -0.66
C GLN A 388 9.56 -18.07 -1.00
N VAL A 389 9.96 -17.14 -0.16
CA VAL A 389 9.79 -15.69 -0.39
C VAL A 389 11.04 -15.14 -1.05
N TYR A 390 10.86 -14.51 -2.19
CA TYR A 390 11.91 -13.87 -3.00
C TYR A 390 11.66 -12.37 -3.09
N THR A 391 12.70 -11.58 -3.36
CA THR A 391 12.56 -10.21 -3.86
C THR A 391 12.64 -10.23 -5.38
N LEU A 392 12.09 -9.21 -6.03
CA LEU A 392 12.20 -9.06 -7.47
C LEU A 392 13.70 -9.01 -7.88
N PRO A 393 14.13 -9.76 -8.90
CA PRO A 393 15.52 -9.72 -9.37
C PRO A 393 16.00 -8.30 -9.65
N LYS A 394 17.26 -7.99 -9.29
CA LYS A 394 17.82 -6.62 -9.34
C LYS A 394 17.72 -5.98 -10.73
N HIS A 395 17.89 -6.74 -11.79
CA HIS A 395 17.76 -6.21 -13.16
C HIS A 395 16.32 -5.76 -13.48
N LEU A 396 15.30 -6.40 -12.90
CA LEU A 396 13.89 -5.97 -13.03
C LEU A 396 13.59 -4.76 -12.15
N ASP A 397 14.16 -4.70 -10.95
CA ASP A 397 14.06 -3.53 -10.07
C ASP A 397 14.69 -2.28 -10.75
N GLU A 398 15.85 -2.40 -11.38
CA GLU A 398 16.45 -1.32 -12.21
C GLU A 398 15.59 -0.99 -13.44
N LYS A 399 14.99 -1.99 -14.10
CA LYS A 399 14.05 -1.76 -15.21
C LYS A 399 12.90 -0.87 -14.80
N VAL A 400 12.30 -1.10 -13.62
CA VAL A 400 11.24 -0.24 -13.07
C VAL A 400 11.71 1.21 -13.01
N ALA A 401 12.89 1.47 -12.44
CA ALA A 401 13.42 2.82 -12.36
C ALA A 401 13.61 3.45 -13.76
N ARG A 402 14.23 2.72 -14.70
CA ARG A 402 14.47 3.21 -16.07
C ARG A 402 13.18 3.64 -16.78
N LEU A 403 12.10 2.90 -16.64
CA LEU A 403 10.81 3.20 -17.26
C LEU A 403 10.17 4.52 -16.78
N HIS A 404 10.65 5.06 -15.65
CA HIS A 404 10.13 6.29 -15.06
C HIS A 404 10.99 7.54 -15.36
N LEU A 405 12.25 7.38 -15.75
CA LEU A 405 13.21 8.48 -15.83
C LEU A 405 12.85 9.52 -16.90
N ALA A 406 12.44 9.07 -18.08
CA ALA A 406 12.10 9.98 -19.19
C ALA A 406 10.94 10.91 -18.85
N LYS A 407 9.94 10.44 -18.08
CA LYS A 407 8.77 11.23 -17.66
C LYS A 407 9.14 12.47 -16.86
N ILE A 408 10.20 12.37 -16.06
CA ILE A 408 10.69 13.47 -15.20
C ILE A 408 11.94 14.15 -15.76
N GLY A 409 12.27 13.91 -17.02
CA GLY A 409 13.36 14.57 -17.72
C GLY A 409 14.77 14.19 -17.22
N VAL A 410 14.92 12.98 -16.68
CA VAL A 410 16.22 12.47 -16.22
C VAL A 410 16.96 11.79 -17.36
N GLU A 411 18.19 12.21 -17.59
CA GLU A 411 19.14 11.58 -18.50
C GLU A 411 20.25 10.90 -17.67
N LEU A 412 20.50 9.63 -17.92
CA LEU A 412 21.55 8.89 -17.24
C LEU A 412 22.92 9.10 -17.92
N GLU A 413 23.98 9.15 -17.12
CA GLU A 413 25.34 9.00 -17.64
C GLU A 413 25.54 7.60 -18.22
N GLU A 414 26.36 7.51 -19.25
CA GLU A 414 26.73 6.25 -19.89
C GLU A 414 28.06 5.73 -19.32
N LEU A 415 28.03 4.48 -18.86
CA LEU A 415 29.22 3.82 -18.33
C LEU A 415 30.10 3.30 -19.47
N ARG A 416 31.33 3.78 -19.56
CA ARG A 416 32.29 3.24 -20.52
C ARG A 416 32.75 1.81 -20.13
N LYS A 417 33.18 1.05 -21.10
CA LYS A 417 33.60 -0.34 -20.88
C LYS A 417 34.76 -0.46 -19.87
N ASP A 418 35.77 0.44 -19.94
CA ASP A 418 36.89 0.47 -19.00
C ASP A 418 36.43 0.82 -17.56
N GLN A 419 35.42 1.64 -17.41
CA GLN A 419 34.82 1.97 -16.11
C GLN A 419 33.99 0.79 -15.56
N ALA A 420 33.23 0.13 -16.41
CA ALA A 420 32.44 -1.05 -16.03
C ALA A 420 33.38 -2.19 -15.56
N GLU A 421 34.45 -2.46 -16.29
CA GLU A 421 35.49 -3.44 -15.94
C GLU A 421 36.14 -3.08 -14.57
N TYR A 422 36.44 -1.81 -14.33
CA TYR A 422 37.06 -1.35 -13.08
C TYR A 422 36.20 -1.59 -11.85
N ILE A 423 34.90 -1.40 -11.97
CA ILE A 423 33.95 -1.60 -10.83
C ILE A 423 33.29 -2.98 -10.85
N GLY A 424 33.59 -3.83 -11.83
CA GLY A 424 33.12 -5.22 -11.87
C GLY A 424 31.62 -5.38 -12.20
N VAL A 425 31.07 -4.51 -13.05
CA VAL A 425 29.67 -4.59 -13.53
C VAL A 425 29.61 -4.63 -15.05
N THR A 426 28.43 -4.88 -15.63
CA THR A 426 28.23 -4.70 -17.07
C THR A 426 27.92 -3.23 -17.39
N VAL A 427 28.08 -2.82 -18.64
CA VAL A 427 27.78 -1.44 -19.06
C VAL A 427 26.30 -1.10 -18.86
N GLU A 428 25.44 -2.08 -19.05
CA GLU A 428 23.99 -1.95 -18.96
C GLU A 428 23.43 -2.11 -17.54
N GLY A 429 24.24 -2.58 -16.59
CA GLY A 429 23.82 -2.93 -15.23
C GLY A 429 23.49 -4.43 -15.08
N PRO A 430 22.95 -4.89 -13.95
CA PRO A 430 22.68 -4.07 -12.77
C PRO A 430 23.96 -3.53 -12.10
N TYR A 431 23.86 -2.30 -11.59
CA TYR A 431 25.03 -1.59 -11.03
C TYR A 431 25.32 -1.92 -9.57
N LYS A 432 24.40 -2.59 -8.90
CA LYS A 432 24.51 -3.02 -7.49
C LYS A 432 24.19 -4.51 -7.36
N PRO A 433 24.81 -5.21 -6.40
CA PRO A 433 24.50 -6.62 -6.14
C PRO A 433 23.08 -6.79 -5.59
N GLU A 434 22.54 -8.02 -5.69
CA GLU A 434 21.16 -8.37 -5.30
C GLU A 434 20.76 -7.92 -3.89
N HIS A 435 21.70 -8.00 -2.93
CA HIS A 435 21.44 -7.65 -1.52
C HIS A 435 21.48 -6.16 -1.21
N TYR A 436 21.88 -5.31 -2.15
CA TYR A 436 22.02 -3.87 -1.88
C TYR A 436 20.66 -3.17 -1.84
N ARG A 437 20.42 -2.33 -0.83
CA ARG A 437 19.11 -1.70 -0.54
C ARG A 437 19.15 -0.15 -0.50
N TYR A 438 20.13 0.52 -1.07
CA TYR A 438 20.25 1.99 -1.24
C TYR A 438 20.03 2.83 0.03
#